data_524f374a8f4888a932965611d700a9ca
#
_entry.id   524f374a8f4888a932965611d700a9ca
#
_cell.length_a   1.000
_cell.length_b   1.000
_cell.length_c   1.000
_cell.angle_alpha   90.00
_cell.angle_beta   90.00
_cell.angle_gamma   90.00
#
_symmetry.space_group_name_H-M   'P 1'
#
loop_
_entity.id
_entity.type
_entity.pdbx_description
1 polymer ?
#
loop_
_entity_poly.entity_id
_entity_poly.type
_entity_poly.pdbx_seq_one_letter_code
_entity_poly.pdbx_strand_id
1 'polypeptide(L)'
;VSGGIEFNWPQHHRPSTFSPIEYTIEENEDGSKTCWVSEIDRMYGTKGMAGFTVYKDKAYIEVRGQLYNRTEVPQTFLWWANPAVEVNDYTKSIFPPDVHAVFDHGKRDVSRFPIATGVYYKMDYSEGVDISRYKNLQVPTSYMAYHSDYNFVGGYDFSVEAGILHIADHHISPGKKQWTWGNGDFGQAWDRNLTDEDGPYIELMTGVYTDNQPDFTW
;
A
#
# COMPACT_ATOMS: atom_id res chain seq x y z
N VAL A 1 -0.58 -10.76 2.38
CA VAL A 1 0.42 -10.71 1.31
C VAL A 1 1.77 -11.09 1.89
N SER A 2 2.50 -11.95 1.23
CA SER A 2 3.84 -12.36 1.61
C SER A 2 4.90 -11.76 0.67
N GLY A 3 4.93 -10.45 0.55
CA GLY A 3 5.83 -9.72 -0.35
C GLY A 3 5.19 -9.33 -1.68
N GLY A 4 5.94 -8.57 -2.50
CA GLY A 4 5.49 -8.09 -3.80
C GLY A 4 4.54 -6.90 -3.73
N ILE A 5 3.73 -6.74 -4.77
CA ILE A 5 2.73 -5.66 -4.88
C ILE A 5 1.36 -6.29 -5.09
N GLU A 6 0.45 -6.08 -4.15
CA GLU A 6 -0.96 -6.43 -4.31
C GLU A 6 -1.73 -5.25 -4.91
N PHE A 7 -2.64 -5.54 -5.84
CA PHE A 7 -3.59 -4.55 -6.35
C PHE A 7 -4.98 -4.87 -5.82
N ASN A 8 -5.52 -4.00 -4.98
CA ASN A 8 -6.90 -4.09 -4.52
C ASN A 8 -7.81 -3.57 -5.64
N TRP A 9 -8.40 -4.48 -6.39
CA TRP A 9 -9.29 -4.22 -7.50
C TRP A 9 -10.16 -5.47 -7.80
N PRO A 10 -11.41 -5.37 -8.24
CA PRO A 10 -12.25 -4.17 -8.38
C PRO A 10 -12.80 -3.65 -7.07
N GLN A 11 -12.81 -4.46 -6.07
CA GLN A 11 -13.19 -4.19 -4.71
C GLN A 11 -12.00 -4.51 -3.79
N HIS A 12 -12.16 -4.52 -2.52
CA HIS A 12 -11.19 -4.90 -1.49
C HIS A 12 -10.32 -6.13 -1.88
N HIS A 13 -9.69 -6.84 -0.99
CA HIS A 13 -8.87 -8.02 -1.31
C HIS A 13 -9.59 -8.99 -2.25
N ARG A 14 -8.88 -9.46 -3.28
CA ARG A 14 -9.49 -10.28 -4.33
C ARG A 14 -9.46 -11.75 -3.96
N PRO A 15 -10.57 -12.48 -4.18
CA PRO A 15 -10.61 -13.92 -3.95
C PRO A 15 -9.62 -14.71 -4.83
N SER A 16 -9.26 -14.15 -5.99
CA SER A 16 -8.38 -14.79 -6.97
C SER A 16 -6.90 -14.43 -6.83
N THR A 17 -6.49 -13.70 -5.80
CA THR A 17 -5.10 -13.26 -5.59
C THR A 17 -4.08 -14.42 -5.63
N PHE A 18 -4.47 -15.62 -5.27
CA PHE A 18 -3.63 -16.82 -5.31
C PHE A 18 -3.72 -17.62 -6.61
N SER A 19 -4.59 -17.23 -7.54
CA SER A 19 -4.79 -17.94 -8.80
C SER A 19 -3.73 -17.57 -9.83
N PRO A 20 -3.41 -18.48 -10.78
CA PRO A 20 -2.55 -18.12 -11.91
C PRO A 20 -3.12 -16.94 -12.68
N ILE A 21 -2.22 -16.05 -13.13
CA ILE A 21 -2.57 -14.85 -13.88
C ILE A 21 -2.03 -14.94 -15.31
N GLU A 22 -2.74 -14.38 -16.26
CA GLU A 22 -2.23 -14.24 -17.64
C GLU A 22 -1.18 -13.11 -17.67
N TYR A 23 -0.10 -13.33 -18.42
CA TYR A 23 0.92 -12.32 -18.60
C TYR A 23 1.46 -12.27 -20.02
N THR A 24 2.04 -11.12 -20.37
CA THR A 24 2.80 -10.94 -21.60
C THR A 24 3.96 -9.96 -21.33
N ILE A 25 5.05 -10.10 -22.11
CA ILE A 25 6.18 -9.19 -22.04
C ILE A 25 6.23 -8.39 -23.34
N GLU A 26 6.24 -7.07 -23.20
CA GLU A 26 6.35 -6.11 -24.28
C GLU A 26 7.74 -5.48 -24.27
N GLU A 27 8.38 -5.40 -25.43
CA GLU A 27 9.59 -4.61 -25.64
C GLU A 27 9.20 -3.26 -26.21
N ASN A 28 9.50 -2.19 -25.48
CA ASN A 28 9.14 -0.83 -25.88
C ASN A 28 10.20 -0.22 -26.82
N GLU A 29 9.80 0.78 -27.59
CA GLU A 29 10.66 1.45 -28.57
C GLU A 29 11.93 2.08 -27.95
N ASP A 30 11.88 2.48 -26.68
CA ASP A 30 12.99 3.02 -25.92
C ASP A 30 13.93 1.96 -25.32
N GLY A 31 13.66 0.68 -25.59
CA GLY A 31 14.41 -0.47 -25.08
C GLY A 31 14.03 -0.88 -23.65
N SER A 32 13.08 -0.23 -23.02
CA SER A 32 12.50 -0.71 -21.77
C SER A 32 11.63 -1.95 -21.99
N LYS A 33 11.34 -2.70 -20.92
CA LYS A 33 10.48 -3.88 -20.99
C LYS A 33 9.36 -3.77 -19.99
N THR A 34 8.15 -4.07 -20.45
CA THR A 34 6.95 -4.09 -19.62
C THR A 34 6.42 -5.51 -19.49
N CYS A 35 6.28 -5.99 -18.28
CA CYS A 35 5.51 -7.19 -17.99
C CYS A 35 4.08 -6.79 -17.67
N TRP A 36 3.15 -7.15 -18.54
CA TRP A 36 1.73 -6.98 -18.32
C TRP A 36 1.14 -8.22 -17.67
N VAL A 37 0.40 -8.04 -16.58
CA VAL A 37 -0.43 -9.08 -15.96
C VAL A 37 -1.89 -8.66 -16.03
N SER A 38 -2.80 -9.60 -16.24
CA SER A 38 -4.21 -9.25 -16.40
C SER A 38 -5.15 -10.34 -15.89
N GLU A 39 -6.31 -9.90 -15.46
CA GLU A 39 -7.38 -10.79 -15.01
C GLU A 39 -8.75 -10.20 -15.32
N ILE A 40 -9.70 -11.08 -15.58
CA ILE A 40 -11.12 -10.75 -15.64
C ILE A 40 -11.74 -11.11 -14.29
N ASP A 41 -12.26 -10.10 -13.60
CA ASP A 41 -13.05 -10.35 -12.40
C ASP A 41 -14.35 -11.05 -12.76
N ARG A 42 -14.55 -12.22 -12.16
CA ARG A 42 -15.73 -13.06 -12.45
C ARG A 42 -17.00 -12.57 -11.77
N MET A 43 -16.85 -11.73 -10.76
CA MET A 43 -17.97 -11.23 -9.97
C MET A 43 -18.72 -10.10 -10.69
N TYR A 44 -17.96 -9.14 -11.24
CA TYR A 44 -18.48 -7.94 -11.88
C TYR A 44 -18.28 -7.91 -13.41
N GLY A 45 -17.52 -8.85 -13.95
CA GLY A 45 -17.24 -8.93 -15.39
C GLY A 45 -16.27 -7.87 -15.92
N THR A 46 -15.62 -7.13 -15.03
CA THR A 46 -14.63 -6.11 -15.38
C THR A 46 -13.25 -6.73 -15.62
N LYS A 47 -12.34 -6.02 -16.28
CA LYS A 47 -10.96 -6.46 -16.51
C LYS A 47 -9.99 -5.47 -15.88
N GLY A 48 -9.03 -5.99 -15.11
CA GLY A 48 -7.89 -5.25 -14.59
C GLY A 48 -6.59 -5.73 -15.23
N MET A 49 -5.70 -4.78 -15.48
CA MET A 49 -4.35 -5.02 -15.96
C MET A 49 -3.37 -4.17 -15.17
N ALA A 50 -2.22 -4.75 -14.85
CA ALA A 50 -1.08 -4.02 -14.31
C ALA A 50 0.15 -4.26 -15.18
N GLY A 51 0.82 -3.19 -15.57
CA GLY A 51 2.07 -3.23 -16.32
C GLY A 51 3.22 -2.80 -15.42
N PHE A 52 4.28 -3.59 -15.39
CA PHE A 52 5.52 -3.31 -14.67
C PHE A 52 6.62 -3.04 -15.67
N THR A 53 7.04 -1.79 -15.79
CA THR A 53 8.08 -1.40 -16.73
C THR A 53 9.41 -1.20 -16.00
N VAL A 54 10.44 -1.85 -16.50
CA VAL A 54 11.83 -1.67 -16.07
C VAL A 54 12.67 -1.05 -17.17
N TYR A 55 13.60 -0.18 -16.78
CA TYR A 55 14.47 0.56 -17.65
C TYR A 55 15.93 0.14 -17.43
N LYS A 56 16.74 0.18 -18.48
CA LYS A 56 18.13 -0.27 -18.42
C LYS A 56 18.99 0.53 -17.43
N ASP A 57 18.70 1.82 -17.30
CA ASP A 57 19.53 2.83 -16.62
C ASP A 57 18.81 3.58 -15.48
N LYS A 58 17.66 3.06 -15.02
CA LYS A 58 16.84 3.69 -13.98
C LYS A 58 16.58 2.74 -12.81
N ALA A 59 16.70 3.25 -11.60
CA ALA A 59 16.49 2.51 -10.37
C ALA A 59 15.04 2.65 -9.85
N TYR A 60 14.07 2.53 -10.75
CA TYR A 60 12.65 2.46 -10.39
C TYR A 60 11.89 1.50 -11.29
N ILE A 61 10.76 1.04 -10.80
CA ILE A 61 9.75 0.30 -11.56
C ILE A 61 8.58 1.24 -11.80
N GLU A 62 8.21 1.46 -13.06
CA GLU A 62 6.98 2.17 -13.39
C GLU A 62 5.82 1.19 -13.36
N VAL A 63 4.76 1.51 -12.61
CA VAL A 63 3.55 0.71 -12.53
C VAL A 63 2.42 1.43 -13.25
N ARG A 64 1.78 0.75 -14.21
CA ARG A 64 0.61 1.24 -14.94
C ARG A 64 -0.60 0.38 -14.60
N GLY A 65 -1.67 1.00 -14.14
CA GLY A 65 -2.97 0.34 -13.96
C GLY A 65 -3.90 0.66 -15.12
N GLN A 66 -4.60 -0.36 -15.63
CA GLN A 66 -5.65 -0.19 -16.63
C GLN A 66 -6.88 -0.99 -16.24
N LEU A 67 -7.99 -0.29 -16.04
CA LEU A 67 -9.27 -0.88 -15.69
C LEU A 67 -10.22 -0.75 -16.86
N TYR A 68 -10.90 -1.84 -17.19
CA TYR A 68 -11.81 -1.88 -18.33
C TYR A 68 -13.16 -2.46 -17.94
N ASN A 69 -14.22 -1.67 -18.12
CA ASN A 69 -15.59 -2.13 -17.95
C ASN A 69 -16.04 -2.88 -19.24
N ARG A 70 -16.21 -4.17 -19.14
CA ARG A 70 -16.68 -5.04 -20.24
C ARG A 70 -18.18 -5.24 -20.25
N THR A 71 -18.89 -4.62 -19.31
CA THR A 71 -20.34 -4.75 -19.17
C THR A 71 -21.08 -3.60 -19.83
N GLU A 72 -22.36 -3.76 -20.05
CA GLU A 72 -23.22 -2.73 -20.64
C GLU A 72 -23.70 -1.65 -19.65
N VAL A 73 -23.38 -1.84 -18.38
CA VAL A 73 -23.81 -0.95 -17.30
C VAL A 73 -22.61 -0.34 -16.57
N PRO A 74 -22.74 0.83 -15.97
CA PRO A 74 -21.71 1.39 -15.09
C PRO A 74 -21.32 0.42 -13.98
N GLN A 75 -20.03 0.31 -13.69
CA GLN A 75 -19.48 -0.50 -12.62
C GLN A 75 -18.71 0.39 -11.66
N THR A 76 -18.76 0.05 -10.39
CA THR A 76 -17.92 0.69 -9.38
C THR A 76 -16.56 -0.01 -9.30
N PHE A 77 -15.55 0.70 -8.85
CA PHE A 77 -14.25 0.11 -8.59
C PHE A 77 -13.53 0.79 -7.41
N LEU A 78 -12.66 0.03 -6.80
CA LEU A 78 -11.64 0.49 -5.87
C LEU A 78 -10.28 0.17 -6.48
N TRP A 79 -9.28 0.99 -6.27
CA TRP A 79 -7.91 0.72 -6.66
C TRP A 79 -6.92 1.17 -5.59
N TRP A 80 -6.06 0.24 -5.19
CA TRP A 80 -4.88 0.48 -4.39
C TRP A 80 -3.72 -0.32 -4.94
N ALA A 81 -2.55 0.30 -5.07
CA ALA A 81 -1.28 -0.37 -5.26
C ALA A 81 -0.63 -0.52 -3.88
N ASN A 82 -0.37 -1.76 -3.49
CA ASN A 82 0.00 -2.14 -2.13
C ASN A 82 1.32 -2.91 -2.11
N PRO A 83 2.48 -2.23 -2.20
CA PRO A 83 3.77 -2.87 -2.04
C PRO A 83 4.04 -3.24 -0.58
N ALA A 84 4.54 -4.46 -0.36
CA ALA A 84 5.12 -4.89 0.90
C ALA A 84 6.58 -4.43 0.98
N VAL A 85 6.95 -3.83 2.11
CA VAL A 85 8.28 -3.25 2.34
C VAL A 85 8.86 -3.83 3.61
N GLU A 86 10.06 -4.40 3.52
CA GLU A 86 10.80 -4.89 4.67
C GLU A 86 10.98 -3.80 5.74
N VAL A 87 10.87 -4.18 7.01
CA VAL A 87 11.05 -3.26 8.13
C VAL A 87 11.84 -3.91 9.27
N ASN A 88 12.45 -3.04 10.09
CA ASN A 88 13.14 -3.39 11.32
C ASN A 88 13.03 -2.22 12.32
N ASP A 89 13.70 -2.31 13.46
CA ASP A 89 13.65 -1.29 14.52
C ASP A 89 14.20 0.09 14.09
N TYR A 90 14.96 0.13 12.99
CA TYR A 90 15.51 1.36 12.42
C TYR A 90 14.66 1.96 11.31
N THR A 91 13.58 1.30 10.94
CA THR A 91 12.70 1.76 9.85
C THR A 91 11.74 2.85 10.31
N LYS A 92 11.58 3.85 9.45
CA LYS A 92 10.63 4.93 9.59
C LYS A 92 9.79 5.09 8.34
N SER A 93 8.48 5.21 8.50
CA SER A 93 7.58 5.61 7.40
C SER A 93 7.72 7.08 7.09
N ILE A 94 7.77 7.41 5.82
CA ILE A 94 7.92 8.76 5.31
C ILE A 94 6.63 9.18 4.61
N PHE A 95 5.81 9.93 5.33
CA PHE A 95 4.67 10.62 4.76
C PHE A 95 5.05 12.05 4.37
N PRO A 96 4.32 12.67 3.43
CA PRO A 96 4.55 14.07 3.09
C PRO A 96 4.48 15.02 4.28
N PRO A 97 5.14 16.18 4.21
CA PRO A 97 5.22 17.11 5.33
C PRO A 97 3.91 17.80 5.69
N ASP A 98 2.92 17.77 4.80
CA ASP A 98 1.57 18.29 5.03
C ASP A 98 0.63 17.27 5.69
N VAL A 99 1.08 16.03 5.91
CA VAL A 99 0.32 15.02 6.64
C VAL A 99 0.45 15.24 8.13
N HIS A 100 -0.59 15.80 8.74
CA HIS A 100 -0.64 16.10 10.18
C HIS A 100 -1.60 15.20 10.96
N ALA A 101 -2.42 14.44 10.28
CA ALA A 101 -3.38 13.52 10.85
C ALA A 101 -3.50 12.25 10.02
N VAL A 102 -3.75 11.15 10.72
CA VAL A 102 -4.02 9.84 10.14
C VAL A 102 -5.23 9.23 10.82
N PHE A 103 -5.90 8.31 10.13
CA PHE A 103 -6.98 7.54 10.71
C PHE A 103 -6.83 6.05 10.42
N ASP A 104 -7.42 5.24 11.27
CA ASP A 104 -7.45 3.79 11.14
C ASP A 104 -8.68 3.33 10.34
N HIS A 105 -8.51 2.37 9.45
CA HIS A 105 -9.60 1.87 8.60
C HIS A 105 -10.62 1.00 9.35
N GLY A 106 -10.24 0.40 10.48
CA GLY A 106 -11.12 -0.52 11.22
C GLY A 106 -12.12 0.21 12.10
N LYS A 107 -11.64 1.05 13.01
CA LYS A 107 -12.47 1.78 13.97
C LYS A 107 -12.69 3.25 13.61
N ARG A 108 -11.99 3.75 12.62
CA ARG A 108 -11.98 5.18 12.24
C ARG A 108 -11.42 6.09 13.34
N ASP A 109 -10.60 5.54 14.22
CA ASP A 109 -9.87 6.35 15.19
C ASP A 109 -8.96 7.32 14.45
N VAL A 110 -8.80 8.53 15.00
CA VAL A 110 -7.97 9.59 14.42
C VAL A 110 -6.83 9.92 15.36
N SER A 111 -5.64 10.12 14.81
CA SER A 111 -4.47 10.59 15.56
C SER A 111 -3.75 11.69 14.83
N ARG A 112 -3.02 12.50 15.60
CA ARG A 112 -1.96 13.33 15.01
C ARG A 112 -0.84 12.45 14.46
N PHE A 113 -0.13 12.96 13.48
CA PHE A 113 0.99 12.28 12.86
C PHE A 113 2.15 13.28 12.65
N PRO A 114 3.42 12.91 12.86
CA PRO A 114 3.90 11.56 13.26
C PRO A 114 3.81 11.28 14.75
N ILE A 115 3.63 12.30 15.61
CA ILE A 115 3.55 12.13 17.05
C ILE A 115 2.08 11.93 17.46
N ALA A 116 1.73 10.69 17.77
CA ALA A 116 0.42 10.35 18.31
C ALA A 116 0.30 10.80 19.76
N THR A 117 -0.88 11.29 20.14
CA THR A 117 -1.25 11.66 21.50
C THR A 117 -2.66 11.15 21.79
N GLY A 118 -2.86 10.51 22.94
CA GLY A 118 -4.14 9.90 23.29
C GLY A 118 -4.29 8.48 22.76
N VAL A 119 -5.52 7.98 22.74
CA VAL A 119 -5.81 6.59 22.31
C VAL A 119 -5.99 6.53 20.80
N TYR A 120 -5.30 5.58 20.17
CA TYR A 120 -5.44 5.26 18.76
C TYR A 120 -5.46 3.73 18.59
N TYR A 121 -6.52 3.20 18.05
CA TYR A 121 -6.73 1.78 17.77
C TYR A 121 -6.11 0.84 18.83
N LYS A 122 -6.70 0.74 20.00
CA LYS A 122 -6.29 -0.13 21.12
C LYS A 122 -5.01 0.29 21.86
N MET A 123 -4.28 1.29 21.39
CA MET A 123 -3.04 1.74 22.04
C MET A 123 -3.22 3.10 22.65
N ASP A 124 -2.69 3.26 23.87
CA ASP A 124 -2.59 4.55 24.55
C ASP A 124 -1.23 5.18 24.24
N TYR A 125 -1.27 6.29 23.52
CA TYR A 125 -0.10 7.11 23.14
C TYR A 125 -0.11 8.46 23.87
N SER A 126 -0.78 8.59 25.02
CA SER A 126 -0.98 9.86 25.72
C SER A 126 0.34 10.58 26.06
N GLU A 127 1.41 9.84 26.28
CA GLU A 127 2.75 10.39 26.54
C GLU A 127 3.47 10.97 25.31
N GLY A 128 2.87 10.82 24.13
CA GLY A 128 3.46 11.25 22.87
C GLY A 128 4.43 10.19 22.29
N VAL A 129 4.01 9.54 21.20
CA VAL A 129 4.80 8.48 20.56
C VAL A 129 4.92 8.74 19.07
N ASP A 130 6.13 8.62 18.53
CA ASP A 130 6.38 8.69 17.08
C ASP A 130 5.90 7.40 16.38
N ILE A 131 4.66 7.43 15.87
CA ILE A 131 4.03 6.30 15.18
C ILE A 131 4.49 6.13 13.73
N SER A 132 5.39 6.95 13.24
CA SER A 132 6.07 6.71 11.97
C SER A 132 7.21 5.68 12.10
N ARG A 133 7.65 5.35 13.32
CA ARG A 133 8.70 4.36 13.54
C ARG A 133 8.11 3.00 13.79
N TYR A 134 8.51 2.01 12.98
CA TYR A 134 7.99 0.64 13.05
C TYR A 134 8.09 0.04 14.46
N LYS A 135 9.21 0.21 15.15
CA LYS A 135 9.42 -0.32 16.51
C LYS A 135 8.38 0.14 17.55
N ASN A 136 7.66 1.23 17.29
CA ASN A 136 6.65 1.78 18.19
C ASN A 136 5.24 1.26 17.89
N LEU A 137 5.06 0.46 16.85
CA LEU A 137 3.77 -0.03 16.37
C LEU A 137 3.52 -1.43 16.91
N GLN A 138 2.81 -1.55 18.02
CA GLN A 138 2.67 -2.82 18.74
C GLN A 138 1.55 -3.73 18.25
N VAL A 139 0.56 -3.17 17.55
CA VAL A 139 -0.66 -3.91 17.16
C VAL A 139 -0.95 -3.73 15.68
N PRO A 140 -1.66 -4.69 15.05
CA PRO A 140 -2.12 -4.53 13.67
C PRO A 140 -2.95 -3.26 13.53
N THR A 141 -2.51 -2.35 12.67
CA THR A 141 -3.23 -1.10 12.44
C THR A 141 -2.84 -0.46 11.12
N SER A 142 -3.63 0.50 10.69
CA SER A 142 -3.36 1.31 9.51
C SER A 142 -3.27 2.80 9.85
N TYR A 143 -2.55 3.51 9.02
CA TYR A 143 -2.38 4.96 9.07
C TYR A 143 -2.73 5.50 7.69
N MET A 144 -3.96 5.99 7.54
CA MET A 144 -4.43 6.64 6.32
C MET A 144 -4.23 8.13 6.46
N ALA A 145 -3.49 8.74 5.55
CA ALA A 145 -3.31 10.19 5.54
C ALA A 145 -4.64 10.88 5.27
N TYR A 146 -4.95 11.89 6.08
CA TYR A 146 -6.17 12.67 5.92
C TYR A 146 -6.19 13.41 4.57
N HIS A 147 -5.10 14.09 4.24
CA HIS A 147 -4.94 14.86 3.01
C HIS A 147 -3.46 15.11 2.73
N SER A 148 -3.09 15.20 1.46
CA SER A 148 -1.74 15.63 1.05
C SER A 148 -1.77 16.10 -0.41
N ASP A 149 -1.11 17.22 -0.68
CA ASP A 149 -0.89 17.76 -2.02
C ASP A 149 0.39 17.21 -2.68
N TYR A 150 1.05 16.26 -2.03
CA TYR A 150 2.26 15.63 -2.56
C TYR A 150 1.97 14.25 -3.17
N ASN A 151 2.90 13.82 -4.03
CA ASN A 151 2.74 12.61 -4.86
C ASN A 151 3.42 11.37 -4.28
N PHE A 152 3.75 11.31 -3.00
CA PHE A 152 4.53 10.18 -2.48
C PHE A 152 4.10 9.69 -1.10
N VAL A 153 4.45 8.44 -0.82
CA VAL A 153 4.60 7.83 0.48
C VAL A 153 5.83 6.93 0.44
N GLY A 154 6.57 6.78 1.52
CA GLY A 154 7.78 5.98 1.51
C GLY A 154 8.14 5.40 2.87
N GLY A 155 9.24 4.68 2.88
CA GLY A 155 9.89 4.16 4.08
C GLY A 155 11.40 4.28 3.95
N TYR A 156 12.07 4.49 5.07
CA TYR A 156 13.52 4.60 5.13
C TYR A 156 14.08 3.79 6.30
N ASP A 157 15.08 2.99 5.99
CA ASP A 157 15.84 2.21 6.97
C ASP A 157 17.17 2.89 7.25
N PHE A 158 17.34 3.38 8.48
CA PHE A 158 18.54 4.07 8.93
C PHE A 158 19.72 3.13 9.18
N SER A 159 19.51 1.81 9.25
CA SER A 159 20.59 0.85 9.46
C SER A 159 21.40 0.57 8.19
N VAL A 160 20.76 0.67 7.05
CA VAL A 160 21.38 0.45 5.72
C VAL A 160 21.38 1.70 4.84
N GLU A 161 20.88 2.83 5.38
CA GLU A 161 20.78 4.12 4.69
C GLU A 161 20.07 4.03 3.32
N ALA A 162 19.03 3.22 3.24
CA ALA A 162 18.25 2.99 2.03
C ALA A 162 16.75 3.05 2.33
N GLY A 163 15.95 3.14 1.28
CA GLY A 163 14.50 3.17 1.44
C GLY A 163 13.78 2.98 0.12
N ILE A 164 12.46 3.00 0.22
CA ILE A 164 11.56 2.94 -0.93
C ILE A 164 10.70 4.19 -0.98
N LEU A 165 10.42 4.65 -2.18
CA LEU A 165 9.50 5.75 -2.44
C LEU A 165 8.44 5.28 -3.43
N HIS A 166 7.19 5.30 -3.00
CA HIS A 166 6.03 5.03 -3.82
C HIS A 166 5.44 6.36 -4.29
N ILE A 167 5.49 6.61 -5.59
CA ILE A 167 5.06 7.88 -6.19
C ILE A 167 3.79 7.64 -7.02
N ALA A 168 2.76 8.43 -6.77
CA ALA A 168 1.55 8.47 -7.57
C ALA A 168 0.98 9.89 -7.57
N ASP A 169 0.45 10.33 -8.71
CA ASP A 169 -0.18 11.65 -8.84
C ASP A 169 -1.37 11.77 -7.88
N HIS A 170 -1.29 12.71 -6.95
CA HIS A 170 -2.31 12.91 -5.92
C HIS A 170 -3.66 13.37 -6.48
N HIS A 171 -3.72 13.91 -7.70
CA HIS A 171 -4.99 14.24 -8.35
C HIS A 171 -5.75 13.01 -8.85
N ILE A 172 -5.04 11.89 -9.08
CA ILE A 172 -5.61 10.62 -9.54
C ILE A 172 -5.67 9.61 -8.40
N SER A 173 -4.60 9.54 -7.60
CA SER A 173 -4.39 8.60 -6.51
C SER A 173 -4.04 9.36 -5.22
N PRO A 174 -5.01 10.08 -4.62
CA PRO A 174 -4.77 10.93 -3.45
C PRO A 174 -4.46 10.13 -2.18
N GLY A 175 -4.96 8.90 -2.09
CA GLY A 175 -4.82 8.08 -0.90
C GLY A 175 -3.37 7.67 -0.66
N LYS A 176 -2.92 7.85 0.58
CA LYS A 176 -1.63 7.40 1.09
C LYS A 176 -1.87 6.65 2.39
N LYS A 177 -1.44 5.41 2.42
CA LYS A 177 -1.74 4.53 3.54
C LYS A 177 -0.54 3.67 3.88
N GLN A 178 -0.35 3.47 5.17
CA GLN A 178 0.46 2.38 5.71
C GLN A 178 -0.45 1.38 6.40
N TRP A 179 -0.13 0.11 6.26
CA TRP A 179 -0.66 -0.94 7.12
C TRP A 179 0.48 -1.78 7.70
N THR A 180 0.30 -2.31 8.89
CA THR A 180 1.28 -3.15 9.58
C THR A 180 0.60 -4.20 10.43
N TRP A 181 1.22 -5.38 10.58
CA TRP A 181 0.88 -6.35 11.62
C TRP A 181 1.29 -5.87 13.03
N GLY A 182 2.17 -4.88 13.09
CA GLY A 182 2.78 -4.41 14.33
C GLY A 182 3.97 -5.24 14.79
N ASN A 183 4.74 -4.67 15.69
CA ASN A 183 5.98 -5.25 16.22
C ASN A 183 5.78 -5.98 17.57
N GLY A 184 4.55 -6.14 18.03
CA GLY A 184 4.21 -6.94 19.22
C GLY A 184 4.10 -8.43 18.89
N ASP A 185 3.90 -9.25 19.92
CA ASP A 185 3.90 -10.72 19.82
C ASP A 185 2.93 -11.25 18.74
N PHE A 186 1.77 -10.64 18.62
CA PHE A 186 0.78 -11.04 17.60
C PHE A 186 1.28 -10.76 16.19
N GLY A 187 1.85 -9.59 15.94
CA GLY A 187 2.41 -9.22 14.64
C GLY A 187 3.57 -10.13 14.27
N GLN A 188 4.50 -10.34 15.17
CA GLN A 188 5.64 -11.22 14.96
C GLN A 188 5.23 -12.70 14.71
N ALA A 189 4.14 -13.17 15.34
CA ALA A 189 3.61 -14.49 15.05
C ALA A 189 3.08 -14.59 13.61
N TRP A 190 2.40 -13.55 13.11
CA TRP A 190 1.93 -13.51 11.74
C TRP A 190 3.06 -13.35 10.73
N ASP A 191 4.04 -12.50 11.00
CA ASP A 191 5.21 -12.34 10.14
C ASP A 191 5.92 -13.69 9.90
N ARG A 192 6.16 -14.47 10.96
CA ARG A 192 6.74 -15.82 10.83
C ARG A 192 5.91 -16.79 9.97
N ASN A 193 4.59 -16.60 9.91
CA ASN A 193 3.70 -17.44 9.10
C ASN A 193 3.57 -16.97 7.64
N LEU A 194 3.86 -15.70 7.35
CA LEU A 194 3.61 -15.09 6.05
C LEU A 194 4.87 -14.85 5.24
N THR A 195 6.02 -14.65 5.89
CA THR A 195 7.23 -14.17 5.22
C THR A 195 8.40 -15.16 5.30
N ASP A 196 8.19 -16.34 5.88
CA ASP A 196 9.24 -17.34 6.10
C ASP A 196 10.47 -16.71 6.79
N GLU A 197 11.59 -16.57 6.06
CA GLU A 197 12.84 -15.99 6.56
C GLU A 197 13.00 -14.49 6.23
N ASP A 198 12.08 -13.89 5.44
CA ASP A 198 12.20 -12.50 4.98
C ASP A 198 11.90 -11.46 6.09
N GLY A 199 11.30 -11.90 7.19
CA GLY A 199 11.04 -11.04 8.35
C GLY A 199 9.80 -10.12 8.20
N PRO A 200 9.64 -9.16 9.12
CA PRO A 200 8.46 -8.29 9.15
C PRO A 200 8.42 -7.28 8.01
N TYR A 201 7.21 -6.90 7.64
CA TYR A 201 6.97 -5.92 6.60
C TYR A 201 5.86 -4.92 6.98
N ILE A 202 5.85 -3.80 6.29
CA ILE A 202 4.74 -2.86 6.24
C ILE A 202 4.22 -2.78 4.80
N GLU A 203 3.00 -2.30 4.65
CA GLU A 203 2.40 -2.01 3.37
C GLU A 203 2.36 -0.49 3.19
N LEU A 204 2.99 0.03 2.13
CA LEU A 204 3.00 1.45 1.79
C LEU A 204 2.21 1.69 0.52
N MET A 205 0.97 2.09 0.67
CA MET A 205 -0.02 2.12 -0.40
C MET A 205 -0.30 3.51 -0.93
N THR A 206 -0.56 3.58 -2.24
CA THR A 206 -1.30 4.69 -2.84
C THR A 206 -2.58 4.17 -3.50
N GLY A 207 -3.61 4.99 -3.55
CA GLY A 207 -4.90 4.57 -4.10
C GLY A 207 -5.80 5.74 -4.47
N VAL A 208 -6.88 5.42 -5.18
CA VAL A 208 -7.84 6.42 -5.68
C VAL A 208 -8.71 7.05 -4.60
N TYR A 209 -8.67 6.49 -3.39
CA TYR A 209 -9.39 7.02 -2.22
C TYR A 209 -8.48 7.18 -1.02
N THR A 210 -8.88 8.07 -0.12
CA THR A 210 -8.24 8.20 1.19
C THR A 210 -8.45 6.94 2.04
N ASP A 211 -9.62 6.34 1.95
CA ASP A 211 -9.96 5.08 2.60
C ASP A 211 -10.11 3.97 1.56
N ASN A 212 -9.69 2.76 1.86
CA ASN A 212 -9.76 1.60 0.98
C ASN A 212 -10.84 0.59 1.36
N GLN A 213 -11.90 1.04 2.02
CA GLN A 213 -13.03 0.18 2.34
C GLN A 213 -14.03 0.10 1.18
N PRO A 214 -14.78 -1.01 1.05
CA PRO A 214 -15.75 -1.21 -0.04
C PRO A 214 -16.86 -0.14 -0.10
N ASP A 215 -17.10 0.57 0.99
CA ASP A 215 -18.08 1.65 1.05
C ASP A 215 -17.70 2.87 0.21
N PHE A 216 -16.44 2.97 -0.19
CA PHE A 216 -15.86 4.10 -0.92
C PHE A 216 -15.30 3.63 -2.27
N THR A 217 -16.19 3.40 -3.22
CA THR A 217 -15.85 2.98 -4.59
C THR A 217 -16.35 4.00 -5.62
N TRP A 218 -15.67 4.06 -6.76
CA TRP A 218 -16.10 4.87 -7.89
C TRP A 218 -17.22 4.21 -8.67
#